data_3eb9c860ac7e36a3142cd23591b3bea6
#
_entry.id   3eb9c860ac7e36a3142cd23591b3bea6
#
_cell.length_a   1.000
_cell.length_b   1.000
_cell.length_c   1.000
_cell.angle_alpha   90.00
_cell.angle_beta   90.00
_cell.angle_gamma   90.00
#
_symmetry.space_group_name_H-M   'P 1'
#
loop_
_entity.id
_entity.type
_entity.pdbx_description
1 polymer ?
#
loop_
_entity_poly.entity_id
_entity_poly.type
_entity_poly.pdbx_seq_one_letter_code
_entity_poly.pdbx_strand_id
1 'polypeptide(L)'
;MRFNAVLFDIDDTLFNFRKSSFEALVESFRRIGRTFTWDDMPGYEVYNNKMWHMFELGEIKKDDIYEERFRQYFAEKGIVADTASFNACYIEQLSLGRNLMPHAEELVRALHGKYKVFVVTNGDTYAQERRIRRCGFADCFDGVFISEQLGHKKPDKDFFDAVFAIIGEEYRTTCLMVGDSLSSDMQGGRNAGIPTCLYGKKEKADDRCDYVIEDLLDLIPLLEHT
;
A
#
# COMPACT_ATOMS: atom_id res chain seq x y z
N MET A 1 -16.38 -20.13 -5.72
CA MET A 1 -14.92 -20.44 -5.89
C MET A 1 -14.33 -20.48 -4.49
N ARG A 2 -13.53 -21.48 -4.15
CA ARG A 2 -12.97 -21.56 -2.78
C ARG A 2 -11.59 -20.88 -2.76
N PHE A 3 -11.46 -19.83 -1.99
CA PHE A 3 -10.17 -19.15 -1.78
C PHE A 3 -9.28 -19.95 -0.81
N ASN A 4 -7.98 -20.00 -1.10
CA ASN A 4 -6.97 -20.62 -0.26
C ASN A 4 -5.89 -19.62 0.16
N ALA A 5 -5.82 -18.47 -0.51
CA ALA A 5 -4.85 -17.41 -0.25
C ALA A 5 -5.47 -16.02 -0.39
N VAL A 6 -4.87 -15.05 0.27
CA VAL A 6 -5.18 -13.62 0.15
C VAL A 6 -3.89 -12.86 -0.09
N LEU A 7 -3.90 -12.00 -1.12
CA LEU A 7 -2.86 -11.02 -1.39
C LEU A 7 -3.33 -9.66 -0.87
N PHE A 8 -2.74 -9.16 0.18
CA PHE A 8 -3.09 -7.85 0.74
C PHE A 8 -2.15 -6.76 0.23
N ASP A 9 -2.70 -5.66 -0.25
CA ASP A 9 -1.97 -4.40 -0.20
C ASP A 9 -1.73 -3.97 1.25
N ILE A 10 -0.82 -3.03 1.45
CA ILE A 10 -0.45 -2.55 2.79
C ILE A 10 -1.03 -1.18 3.10
N ASP A 11 -0.70 -0.17 2.28
CA ASP A 11 -0.95 1.23 2.58
C ASP A 11 -2.42 1.60 2.35
N ASP A 12 -3.08 2.11 3.39
CA ASP A 12 -4.51 2.36 3.47
C ASP A 12 -5.41 1.10 3.31
N THR A 13 -4.78 -0.10 3.32
CA THR A 13 -5.45 -1.40 3.39
C THR A 13 -5.26 -2.06 4.77
N LEU A 14 -4.04 -2.42 5.15
CA LEU A 14 -3.73 -2.94 6.49
C LEU A 14 -3.14 -1.88 7.41
N PHE A 15 -2.37 -0.94 6.85
CA PHE A 15 -1.75 0.17 7.57
C PHE A 15 -2.40 1.49 7.17
N ASN A 16 -2.71 2.33 8.14
CA ASN A 16 -3.19 3.69 7.91
C ASN A 16 -2.01 4.57 7.45
N PHE A 17 -1.78 4.55 6.13
CA PHE A 17 -0.70 5.31 5.52
C PHE A 17 -0.88 6.80 5.74
N ARG A 18 -2.08 7.32 5.54
CA ARG A 18 -2.36 8.75 5.68
C ARG A 18 -1.95 9.28 7.06
N LYS A 19 -2.26 8.53 8.13
CA LYS A 19 -1.88 8.90 9.50
C LYS A 19 -0.37 8.75 9.71
N SER A 20 0.25 7.66 9.25
CA SER A 20 1.69 7.44 9.36
C SER A 20 2.48 8.48 8.57
N SER A 21 2.03 8.84 7.37
CA SER A 21 2.60 9.90 6.53
C SER A 21 2.51 11.26 7.22
N PHE A 22 1.36 11.59 7.82
CA PHE A 22 1.20 12.82 8.58
C PHE A 22 2.22 12.93 9.72
N GLU A 23 2.34 11.88 10.55
CA GLU A 23 3.29 11.85 11.67
C GLU A 23 4.74 12.00 11.18
N ALA A 24 5.07 11.34 10.07
CA ALA A 24 6.39 11.46 9.43
C ALA A 24 6.66 12.89 8.90
N LEU A 25 5.66 13.53 8.30
CA LEU A 25 5.76 14.91 7.82
C LEU A 25 5.93 15.89 8.97
N VAL A 26 5.15 15.76 10.03
CA VAL A 26 5.28 16.63 11.23
C VAL A 26 6.71 16.63 11.74
N GLU A 27 7.31 15.45 11.91
CA GLU A 27 8.69 15.36 12.40
C GLU A 27 9.71 15.87 11.37
N SER A 28 9.51 15.60 10.08
CA SER A 28 10.41 16.07 9.02
C SER A 28 10.38 17.59 8.89
N PHE A 29 9.20 18.21 8.97
CA PHE A 29 9.06 19.67 8.98
C PHE A 29 9.66 20.31 10.24
N ARG A 30 9.50 19.68 11.40
CA ARG A 30 10.13 20.12 12.64
C ARG A 30 11.65 20.21 12.51
N ARG A 31 12.28 19.26 11.81
CA ARG A 31 13.76 19.24 11.61
C ARG A 31 14.27 20.39 10.74
N ILE A 32 13.43 20.91 9.87
CA ILE A 32 13.77 22.12 9.07
C ILE A 32 13.23 23.41 9.71
N GLY A 33 12.84 23.36 11.00
CA GLY A 33 12.37 24.54 11.76
C GLY A 33 10.98 25.03 11.33
N ARG A 34 10.14 24.17 10.79
CA ARG A 34 8.77 24.49 10.35
C ARG A 34 7.74 23.62 11.06
N THR A 35 6.49 24.07 11.05
CA THR A 35 5.34 23.32 11.54
C THR A 35 4.58 22.75 10.34
N PHE A 36 4.06 21.54 10.50
CA PHE A 36 3.14 20.89 9.57
C PHE A 36 1.90 20.42 10.36
N THR A 37 0.72 20.68 9.86
CA THR A 37 -0.55 20.40 10.52
C THR A 37 -1.48 19.58 9.63
N TRP A 38 -2.59 19.09 10.17
CA TRP A 38 -3.59 18.41 9.36
C TRP A 38 -4.21 19.27 8.25
N ASP A 39 -4.18 20.60 8.40
CA ASP A 39 -4.67 21.53 7.38
C ASP A 39 -3.72 21.59 6.17
N ASP A 40 -2.46 21.19 6.34
CA ASP A 40 -1.45 21.14 5.28
C ASP A 40 -1.52 19.84 4.46
N MET A 41 -2.07 18.75 5.07
CA MET A 41 -2.14 17.43 4.42
C MET A 41 -2.78 17.44 3.04
N PRO A 42 -3.96 18.06 2.82
CA PRO A 42 -4.56 18.05 1.47
C PRO A 42 -3.67 18.66 0.40
N GLY A 43 -2.91 19.72 0.74
CA GLY A 43 -1.97 20.34 -0.18
C GLY A 43 -0.80 19.42 -0.54
N TYR A 44 -0.25 18.69 0.44
CA TYR A 44 0.79 17.70 0.19
C TYR A 44 0.26 16.49 -0.62
N GLU A 45 -0.92 15.99 -0.26
CA GLU A 45 -1.55 14.84 -0.92
C GLU A 45 -1.75 15.08 -2.43
N VAL A 46 -1.99 16.30 -2.88
CA VAL A 46 -2.10 16.62 -4.33
C VAL A 46 -0.83 16.17 -5.08
N TYR A 47 0.34 16.52 -4.56
CA TYR A 47 1.62 16.18 -5.21
C TYR A 47 1.98 14.72 -5.01
N ASN A 48 1.80 14.18 -3.81
CA ASN A 48 2.07 12.78 -3.52
C ASN A 48 1.24 11.86 -4.42
N ASN A 49 -0.08 12.07 -4.47
CA ASN A 49 -0.99 11.22 -5.24
C ASN A 49 -0.76 11.35 -6.75
N LYS A 50 -0.45 12.57 -7.23
CA LYS A 50 -0.06 12.79 -8.62
C LYS A 50 1.18 11.96 -9.00
N MET A 51 2.23 11.99 -8.18
CA MET A 51 3.46 11.23 -8.47
C MET A 51 3.23 9.73 -8.45
N TRP A 52 2.50 9.22 -7.46
CA TRP A 52 2.15 7.81 -7.41
C TRP A 52 1.32 7.38 -8.62
N HIS A 53 0.34 8.19 -9.04
CA HIS A 53 -0.46 7.89 -10.23
C HIS A 53 0.39 7.85 -11.51
N MET A 54 1.29 8.82 -11.71
CA MET A 54 2.22 8.83 -12.85
C MET A 54 3.15 7.60 -12.83
N PHE A 55 3.59 7.18 -11.65
CA PHE A 55 4.37 5.95 -11.52
C PHE A 55 3.56 4.70 -11.91
N GLU A 56 2.32 4.57 -11.45
CA GLU A 56 1.42 3.46 -11.82
C GLU A 56 1.22 3.38 -13.33
N LEU A 57 1.09 4.53 -14.01
CA LEU A 57 1.00 4.63 -15.47
C LEU A 57 2.32 4.35 -16.19
N GLY A 58 3.45 4.24 -15.48
CA GLY A 58 4.77 4.05 -16.09
C GLY A 58 5.37 5.31 -16.70
N GLU A 59 4.81 6.49 -16.41
CA GLU A 59 5.28 7.77 -16.94
C GLU A 59 6.56 8.26 -16.24
N ILE A 60 6.77 7.85 -15.00
CA ILE A 60 7.94 8.19 -14.18
C ILE A 60 8.50 6.94 -13.48
N LYS A 61 9.76 7.02 -13.04
CA LYS A 61 10.37 6.02 -12.17
C LYS A 61 10.02 6.28 -10.71
N LYS A 62 10.22 5.30 -9.86
CA LYS A 62 9.94 5.41 -8.42
C LYS A 62 10.81 6.46 -7.73
N ASP A 63 12.08 6.57 -8.13
CA ASP A 63 13.01 7.58 -7.60
C ASP A 63 12.49 9.00 -7.85
N ASP A 64 11.82 9.24 -8.97
CA ASP A 64 11.23 10.54 -9.29
C ASP A 64 10.13 10.94 -8.27
N ILE A 65 9.38 9.96 -7.71
CA ILE A 65 8.36 10.23 -6.68
C ILE A 65 9.02 10.86 -5.46
N TYR A 66 10.13 10.30 -5.02
CA TYR A 66 10.79 10.67 -3.77
C TYR A 66 11.27 12.12 -3.77
N GLU A 67 11.76 12.60 -4.89
CA GLU A 67 12.28 13.96 -5.02
C GLU A 67 11.18 14.95 -5.46
N GLU A 68 10.42 14.61 -6.51
CA GLU A 68 9.51 15.54 -7.17
C GLU A 68 8.32 15.95 -6.29
N ARG A 69 7.74 15.05 -5.50
CA ARG A 69 6.60 15.39 -4.62
C ARG A 69 6.94 16.51 -3.66
N PHE A 70 8.14 16.47 -3.06
CA PHE A 70 8.58 17.52 -2.14
C PHE A 70 9.07 18.77 -2.88
N ARG A 71 9.75 18.61 -4.01
CA ARG A 71 10.19 19.74 -4.82
C ARG A 71 9.00 20.60 -5.28
N GLN A 72 7.92 19.97 -5.77
CA GLN A 72 6.73 20.68 -6.21
C GLN A 72 5.98 21.31 -5.04
N TYR A 73 5.77 20.56 -3.95
CA TYR A 73 5.11 21.07 -2.75
C TYR A 73 5.86 22.25 -2.14
N PHE A 74 7.19 22.17 -2.03
CA PHE A 74 8.02 23.24 -1.48
C PHE A 74 7.99 24.49 -2.36
N ALA A 75 8.03 24.32 -3.68
CA ALA A 75 7.93 25.43 -4.62
C ALA A 75 6.61 26.19 -4.46
N GLU A 76 5.47 25.46 -4.32
CA GLU A 76 4.16 26.10 -4.08
C GLU A 76 4.14 26.87 -2.75
N LYS A 77 4.69 26.28 -1.69
CA LYS A 77 4.66 26.86 -0.33
C LYS A 77 5.80 27.88 -0.06
N GLY A 78 6.66 28.16 -1.04
CA GLY A 78 7.81 29.03 -0.84
C GLY A 78 8.79 28.50 0.22
N ILE A 79 8.95 27.17 0.32
CA ILE A 79 9.84 26.53 1.26
C ILE A 79 11.19 26.32 0.60
N VAL A 80 12.24 26.82 1.26
CA VAL A 80 13.63 26.62 0.84
C VAL A 80 14.25 25.59 1.78
N ALA A 81 14.42 24.36 1.27
CA ALA A 81 15.08 23.27 1.99
C ALA A 81 15.60 22.24 0.97
N ASP A 82 16.59 21.44 1.37
CA ASP A 82 17.09 20.33 0.57
C ASP A 82 16.07 19.18 0.56
N THR A 83 15.49 18.92 -0.62
CA THR A 83 14.41 17.93 -0.79
C THR A 83 14.91 16.50 -0.62
N ALA A 84 16.16 16.20 -0.97
CA ALA A 84 16.73 14.86 -0.81
C ALA A 84 16.89 14.51 0.66
N SER A 85 17.49 15.39 1.47
CA SER A 85 17.61 15.21 2.92
C SER A 85 16.25 15.19 3.60
N PHE A 86 15.29 16.01 3.12
CA PHE A 86 13.93 16.00 3.65
C PHE A 86 13.23 14.65 3.37
N ASN A 87 13.34 14.14 2.15
CA ASN A 87 12.78 12.83 1.80
C ASN A 87 13.43 11.71 2.62
N ALA A 88 14.75 11.71 2.78
CA ALA A 88 15.43 10.71 3.61
C ALA A 88 14.89 10.72 5.06
N CYS A 89 14.69 11.91 5.63
CA CYS A 89 14.07 12.05 6.94
C CYS A 89 12.63 11.53 6.95
N TYR A 90 11.83 11.90 5.95
CA TYR A 90 10.44 11.45 5.83
C TYR A 90 10.33 9.92 5.75
N ILE A 91 11.13 9.27 4.92
CA ILE A 91 11.15 7.80 4.79
C ILE A 91 11.58 7.14 6.11
N GLU A 92 12.60 7.67 6.78
CA GLU A 92 13.00 7.19 8.11
C GLU A 92 11.85 7.29 9.11
N GLN A 93 11.15 8.43 9.19
CA GLN A 93 10.02 8.61 10.11
C GLN A 93 8.83 7.72 9.72
N LEU A 94 8.52 7.62 8.42
CA LEU A 94 7.46 6.74 7.92
C LEU A 94 7.72 5.28 8.31
N SER A 95 8.98 4.84 8.25
CA SER A 95 9.40 3.47 8.62
C SER A 95 9.14 3.14 10.10
N LEU A 96 8.97 4.14 10.94
CA LEU A 96 8.65 3.99 12.36
C LEU A 96 7.15 3.89 12.63
N GLY A 97 6.32 4.22 11.64
CA GLY A 97 4.87 4.24 11.75
C GLY A 97 4.29 2.87 12.14
N ARG A 98 3.32 2.89 13.06
CA ARG A 98 2.60 1.69 13.54
C ARG A 98 1.09 1.84 13.45
N ASN A 99 0.62 2.83 12.71
CA ASN A 99 -0.80 3.06 12.58
C ASN A 99 -1.41 1.98 11.69
N LEU A 100 -2.37 1.25 12.21
CA LEU A 100 -3.11 0.21 11.50
C LEU A 100 -4.48 0.74 11.07
N MET A 101 -5.02 0.15 10.01
CA MET A 101 -6.43 0.28 9.72
C MET A 101 -7.26 -0.44 10.79
N PRO A 102 -8.50 -0.01 11.03
CA PRO A 102 -9.40 -0.72 11.97
C PRO A 102 -9.47 -2.22 11.61
N HIS A 103 -9.40 -3.06 12.62
CA HIS A 103 -9.49 -4.53 12.55
C HIS A 103 -8.38 -5.25 11.75
N ALA A 104 -7.34 -4.55 11.25
CA ALA A 104 -6.31 -5.16 10.42
C ALA A 104 -5.56 -6.30 11.13
N GLU A 105 -5.11 -6.09 12.36
CA GLU A 105 -4.45 -7.14 13.16
C GLU A 105 -5.41 -8.30 13.45
N GLU A 106 -6.65 -8.01 13.83
CA GLU A 106 -7.66 -9.02 14.14
C GLU A 106 -7.94 -9.90 12.93
N LEU A 107 -8.15 -9.29 11.75
CA LEU A 107 -8.35 -10.01 10.50
C LEU A 107 -7.16 -10.92 10.18
N VAL A 108 -5.94 -10.37 10.11
CA VAL A 108 -4.75 -11.13 9.70
C VAL A 108 -4.52 -12.32 10.64
N ARG A 109 -4.70 -12.14 11.95
CA ARG A 109 -4.62 -13.23 12.93
C ARG A 109 -5.72 -14.28 12.74
N ALA A 110 -6.95 -13.86 12.40
CA ALA A 110 -8.07 -14.78 12.15
C ALA A 110 -7.87 -15.63 10.89
N LEU A 111 -7.15 -15.10 9.88
CA LEU A 111 -6.83 -15.81 8.65
C LEU A 111 -5.62 -16.73 8.78
N HIS A 112 -4.67 -16.38 9.66
CA HIS A 112 -3.45 -17.15 9.86
C HIS A 112 -3.71 -18.62 10.18
N GLY A 113 -3.04 -19.52 9.46
CA GLY A 113 -3.21 -20.97 9.58
C GLY A 113 -4.46 -21.56 8.91
N LYS A 114 -5.40 -20.71 8.46
CA LYS A 114 -6.57 -21.14 7.66
C LYS A 114 -6.38 -20.86 6.17
N TYR A 115 -5.80 -19.70 5.87
CA TYR A 115 -5.48 -19.22 4.53
C TYR A 115 -4.01 -18.87 4.45
N LYS A 116 -3.44 -18.90 3.24
CA LYS A 116 -2.15 -18.27 2.97
C LYS A 116 -2.32 -16.76 2.91
N VAL A 117 -1.54 -16.02 3.66
CA VAL A 117 -1.64 -14.56 3.77
C VAL A 117 -0.36 -13.93 3.24
N PHE A 118 -0.46 -13.24 2.13
CA PHE A 118 0.67 -12.58 1.48
C PHE A 118 0.47 -11.07 1.43
N VAL A 119 1.57 -10.35 1.47
CA VAL A 119 1.61 -8.90 1.26
C VAL A 119 2.17 -8.60 -0.12
N VAL A 120 1.54 -7.68 -0.85
CA VAL A 120 1.95 -7.19 -2.18
C VAL A 120 1.90 -5.66 -2.20
N THR A 121 3.03 -4.98 -2.31
CA THR A 121 3.10 -3.52 -2.15
C THR A 121 4.01 -2.83 -3.15
N ASN A 122 3.63 -1.61 -3.56
CA ASN A 122 4.47 -0.69 -4.33
C ASN A 122 5.29 0.26 -3.42
N GLY A 123 5.12 0.19 -2.12
CA GLY A 123 5.78 1.08 -1.17
C GLY A 123 7.31 0.94 -1.14
N ASP A 124 7.96 1.90 -0.48
CA ASP A 124 9.42 1.92 -0.28
C ASP A 124 9.89 0.71 0.51
N THR A 125 10.90 0.00 0.02
CA THR A 125 11.40 -1.25 0.62
C THR A 125 11.81 -1.07 2.07
N TYR A 126 12.63 -0.04 2.35
CA TYR A 126 13.11 0.22 3.70
C TYR A 126 11.98 0.54 4.68
N ALA A 127 11.03 1.37 4.26
CA ALA A 127 9.89 1.72 5.08
C ALA A 127 8.97 0.51 5.31
N GLN A 128 8.62 -0.25 4.27
CA GLN A 128 7.70 -1.37 4.38
C GLN A 128 8.25 -2.51 5.23
N GLU A 129 9.50 -2.91 5.02
CA GLU A 129 10.13 -3.95 5.82
C GLU A 129 10.17 -3.60 7.31
N ARG A 130 10.46 -2.35 7.64
CA ARG A 130 10.52 -1.92 9.06
C ARG A 130 9.12 -1.84 9.69
N ARG A 131 8.14 -1.31 8.97
CA ARG A 131 6.75 -1.22 9.42
C ARG A 131 6.17 -2.62 9.67
N ILE A 132 6.36 -3.54 8.71
CA ILE A 132 5.90 -4.93 8.85
C ILE A 132 6.56 -5.61 10.05
N ARG A 133 7.88 -5.55 10.16
CA ARG A 133 8.59 -6.15 11.33
C ARG A 133 8.10 -5.62 12.68
N ARG A 134 7.52 -4.42 12.72
CA ARG A 134 7.09 -3.74 13.94
C ARG A 134 5.58 -3.79 14.18
N CYS A 135 4.80 -4.37 13.28
CA CYS A 135 3.34 -4.36 13.39
C CYS A 135 2.78 -5.28 14.49
N GLY A 136 3.56 -6.25 14.96
CA GLY A 136 3.16 -7.18 16.03
C GLY A 136 2.48 -8.47 15.54
N PHE A 137 2.26 -8.59 14.22
CA PHE A 137 1.68 -9.78 13.57
C PHE A 137 2.40 -10.15 12.26
N ALA A 138 3.67 -9.77 12.14
CA ALA A 138 4.48 -10.06 10.97
C ALA A 138 4.64 -11.57 10.71
N ASP A 139 4.63 -12.37 11.76
CA ASP A 139 4.67 -13.82 11.74
C ASP A 139 3.41 -14.49 11.16
N CYS A 140 2.34 -13.72 10.99
CA CYS A 140 1.12 -14.18 10.34
C CYS A 140 1.18 -14.11 8.81
N PHE A 141 2.17 -13.43 8.22
CA PHE A 141 2.34 -13.38 6.78
C PHE A 141 3.20 -14.54 6.27
N ASP A 142 2.70 -15.26 5.26
CA ASP A 142 3.44 -16.34 4.58
C ASP A 142 4.48 -15.80 3.59
N GLY A 143 4.38 -14.53 3.19
CA GLY A 143 5.35 -13.85 2.33
C GLY A 143 5.05 -12.37 2.14
N VAL A 144 6.08 -11.59 1.85
CA VAL A 144 6.01 -10.15 1.58
C VAL A 144 6.70 -9.86 0.25
N PHE A 145 6.00 -9.22 -0.66
CA PHE A 145 6.45 -8.94 -2.02
C PHE A 145 6.41 -7.43 -2.27
N ILE A 146 7.59 -6.85 -2.42
CA ILE A 146 7.77 -5.41 -2.61
C ILE A 146 8.23 -5.18 -4.05
N SER A 147 7.60 -4.26 -4.75
CA SER A 147 7.84 -3.99 -6.17
C SER A 147 9.31 -3.76 -6.53
N GLU A 148 10.06 -3.04 -5.68
CA GLU A 148 11.49 -2.77 -5.90
C GLU A 148 12.33 -4.05 -5.84
N GLN A 149 11.97 -5.01 -4.99
CA GLN A 149 12.70 -6.28 -4.86
C GLN A 149 12.42 -7.22 -6.03
N LEU A 150 11.21 -7.15 -6.60
CA LEU A 150 10.79 -7.97 -7.74
C LEU A 150 11.18 -7.35 -9.09
N GLY A 151 11.51 -6.06 -9.15
CA GLY A 151 11.76 -5.34 -10.40
C GLY A 151 10.50 -5.06 -11.24
N HIS A 152 9.33 -5.36 -10.73
CA HIS A 152 8.02 -5.15 -11.33
C HIS A 152 7.08 -4.49 -10.31
N LYS A 153 6.04 -3.80 -10.77
CA LYS A 153 5.12 -3.05 -9.91
C LYS A 153 3.66 -3.36 -10.20
N LYS A 154 2.77 -3.17 -9.24
CA LYS A 154 1.33 -3.11 -9.51
C LYS A 154 1.00 -1.83 -10.32
N PRO A 155 0.14 -1.85 -11.32
CA PRO A 155 -0.76 -2.95 -11.73
C PRO A 155 -0.20 -3.91 -12.80
N ASP A 156 1.10 -3.90 -13.09
CA ASP A 156 1.67 -4.70 -14.15
C ASP A 156 1.46 -6.20 -13.87
N LYS A 157 1.06 -6.95 -14.91
CA LYS A 157 0.88 -8.39 -14.81
C LYS A 157 2.17 -9.10 -14.36
N ASP A 158 3.32 -8.63 -14.83
CA ASP A 158 4.64 -9.20 -14.53
C ASP A 158 4.97 -9.18 -13.03
N PHE A 159 4.42 -8.20 -12.27
CA PHE A 159 4.55 -8.20 -10.81
C PHE A 159 3.87 -9.43 -10.19
N PHE A 160 2.64 -9.72 -10.58
CA PHE A 160 1.90 -10.88 -10.08
C PHE A 160 2.48 -12.18 -10.59
N ASP A 161 2.97 -12.23 -11.84
CA ASP A 161 3.66 -13.41 -12.38
C ASP A 161 4.92 -13.73 -11.55
N ALA A 162 5.70 -12.71 -11.16
CA ALA A 162 6.84 -12.89 -10.28
C ALA A 162 6.44 -13.39 -8.88
N VAL A 163 5.32 -12.87 -8.33
CA VAL A 163 4.77 -13.35 -7.04
C VAL A 163 4.39 -14.83 -7.16
N PHE A 164 3.61 -15.22 -8.18
CA PHE A 164 3.17 -16.61 -8.34
C PHE A 164 4.31 -17.58 -8.68
N ALA A 165 5.36 -17.13 -9.37
CA ALA A 165 6.55 -17.93 -9.57
C ALA A 165 7.24 -18.32 -8.24
N ILE A 166 7.07 -17.51 -7.17
CA ILE A 166 7.63 -17.77 -5.84
C ILE A 166 6.68 -18.59 -4.98
N ILE A 167 5.39 -18.22 -4.93
CA ILE A 167 4.44 -18.85 -4.01
C ILE A 167 3.76 -20.10 -4.57
N GLY A 168 3.77 -20.28 -5.90
CA GLY A 168 3.11 -21.37 -6.63
C GLY A 168 1.97 -20.88 -7.54
N GLU A 169 1.97 -21.33 -8.78
CA GLU A 169 0.93 -20.97 -9.78
C GLU A 169 -0.47 -21.50 -9.42
N GLU A 170 -0.57 -22.53 -8.58
CA GLU A 170 -1.84 -23.05 -8.07
C GLU A 170 -2.65 -22.03 -7.28
N TYR A 171 -1.99 -21.02 -6.69
CA TYR A 171 -2.68 -19.96 -5.97
C TYR A 171 -3.35 -18.94 -6.89
N ARG A 172 -2.93 -18.81 -8.15
CA ARG A 172 -3.47 -17.81 -9.09
C ARG A 172 -4.99 -17.85 -9.23
N THR A 173 -5.56 -19.05 -9.25
CA THR A 173 -7.01 -19.25 -9.39
C THR A 173 -7.76 -19.36 -8.06
N THR A 174 -7.04 -19.39 -6.95
CA THR A 174 -7.60 -19.60 -5.61
C THR A 174 -7.20 -18.51 -4.62
N CYS A 175 -6.59 -17.41 -5.08
CA CYS A 175 -6.32 -16.25 -4.24
C CYS A 175 -7.29 -15.11 -4.53
N LEU A 176 -7.39 -14.19 -3.57
CA LEU A 176 -8.12 -12.95 -3.66
C LEU A 176 -7.17 -11.77 -3.47
N MET A 177 -7.14 -10.80 -4.41
CA MET A 177 -6.44 -9.54 -4.23
C MET A 177 -7.30 -8.58 -3.41
N VAL A 178 -6.81 -8.11 -2.28
CA VAL A 178 -7.49 -7.15 -1.39
C VAL A 178 -6.66 -5.88 -1.29
N GLY A 179 -7.25 -4.75 -1.62
CA GLY A 179 -6.58 -3.44 -1.57
C GLY A 179 -7.55 -2.28 -1.67
N ASP A 180 -7.08 -1.05 -1.50
CA ASP A 180 -7.88 0.17 -1.53
C ASP A 180 -7.83 0.91 -2.87
N SER A 181 -6.86 0.56 -3.75
CA SER A 181 -6.58 1.27 -4.99
C SER A 181 -7.23 0.60 -6.21
N LEU A 182 -8.07 1.36 -6.91
CA LEU A 182 -8.65 0.91 -8.18
C LEU A 182 -7.59 0.78 -9.29
N SER A 183 -6.61 1.70 -9.33
CA SER A 183 -5.59 1.76 -10.39
C SER A 183 -4.45 0.76 -10.19
N SER A 184 -4.12 0.45 -8.96
CA SER A 184 -3.01 -0.43 -8.59
C SER A 184 -3.48 -1.86 -8.30
N ASP A 185 -4.36 -2.01 -7.31
CA ASP A 185 -4.76 -3.32 -6.78
C ASP A 185 -5.83 -4.00 -7.63
N MET A 186 -6.93 -3.30 -7.87
CA MET A 186 -8.05 -3.86 -8.63
C MET A 186 -7.65 -4.05 -10.09
N GLN A 187 -7.03 -3.04 -10.71
CA GLN A 187 -6.53 -3.18 -12.07
C GLN A 187 -5.44 -4.27 -12.15
N GLY A 188 -4.56 -4.34 -11.17
CA GLY A 188 -3.51 -5.36 -11.11
C GLY A 188 -4.07 -6.77 -11.01
N GLY A 189 -5.05 -6.99 -10.14
CA GLY A 189 -5.76 -8.28 -10.05
C GLY A 189 -6.42 -8.66 -11.38
N ARG A 190 -7.10 -7.71 -12.04
CA ARG A 190 -7.68 -7.92 -13.39
C ARG A 190 -6.61 -8.30 -14.42
N ASN A 191 -5.50 -7.59 -14.47
CA ASN A 191 -4.41 -7.86 -15.40
C ASN A 191 -3.79 -9.25 -15.19
N ALA A 192 -3.78 -9.72 -13.94
CA ALA A 192 -3.27 -11.03 -13.56
C ALA A 192 -4.31 -12.16 -13.62
N GLY A 193 -5.59 -11.84 -13.86
CA GLY A 193 -6.69 -12.82 -13.84
C GLY A 193 -7.04 -13.32 -12.44
N ILE A 194 -6.85 -12.49 -11.41
CA ILE A 194 -7.11 -12.78 -10.01
C ILE A 194 -8.41 -12.07 -9.58
N PRO A 195 -9.32 -12.72 -8.85
CA PRO A 195 -10.45 -12.06 -8.21
C PRO A 195 -10.01 -10.91 -7.31
N THR A 196 -10.81 -9.85 -7.28
CA THR A 196 -10.47 -8.58 -6.61
C THR A 196 -11.50 -8.21 -5.57
N CYS A 197 -11.04 -7.65 -4.46
CA CYS A 197 -11.86 -7.14 -3.37
C CYS A 197 -11.38 -5.73 -2.99
N LEU A 198 -12.19 -4.73 -3.29
CA LEU A 198 -11.91 -3.36 -2.89
C LEU A 198 -12.22 -3.18 -1.40
N TYR A 199 -11.22 -2.73 -0.64
CA TYR A 199 -11.43 -2.19 0.70
C TYR A 199 -11.74 -0.70 0.61
N GLY A 200 -12.99 -0.32 0.79
CA GLY A 200 -13.43 1.05 0.66
C GLY A 200 -14.93 1.18 0.45
N LYS A 201 -15.39 2.40 0.26
CA LYS A 201 -16.81 2.68 0.07
C LYS A 201 -17.31 2.11 -1.26
N LYS A 202 -18.52 1.53 -1.25
CA LYS A 202 -19.18 0.94 -2.44
C LYS A 202 -19.31 1.92 -3.60
N GLU A 203 -19.51 3.20 -3.32
CA GLU A 203 -19.66 4.24 -4.35
C GLU A 203 -18.37 4.49 -5.14
N LYS A 204 -17.22 4.03 -4.66
CA LYS A 204 -15.94 4.09 -5.36
C LYS A 204 -15.71 2.91 -6.29
N ALA A 205 -16.44 1.80 -6.10
CA ALA A 205 -16.23 0.59 -6.88
C ALA A 205 -16.67 0.76 -8.34
N ASP A 206 -15.98 0.05 -9.23
CA ASP A 206 -16.32 -0.07 -10.64
C ASP A 206 -16.23 -1.54 -11.10
N ASP A 207 -16.25 -1.78 -12.40
CA ASP A 207 -16.23 -3.12 -13.00
C ASP A 207 -14.92 -3.90 -12.78
N ARG A 208 -13.90 -3.25 -12.20
CA ARG A 208 -12.65 -3.90 -11.78
C ARG A 208 -12.78 -4.65 -10.45
N CYS A 209 -13.85 -4.41 -9.68
CA CYS A 209 -14.07 -4.99 -8.35
C CYS A 209 -15.05 -6.16 -8.46
N ASP A 210 -14.62 -7.38 -8.08
CA ASP A 210 -15.53 -8.52 -7.94
C ASP A 210 -16.26 -8.45 -6.60
N TYR A 211 -15.60 -7.93 -5.58
CA TYR A 211 -16.14 -7.74 -4.22
C TYR A 211 -15.78 -6.36 -3.67
N VAL A 212 -16.54 -5.90 -2.69
CA VAL A 212 -16.29 -4.66 -1.95
C VAL A 212 -16.58 -4.89 -0.47
N ILE A 213 -15.66 -4.49 0.38
CA ILE A 213 -15.82 -4.49 1.83
C ILE A 213 -15.52 -3.08 2.38
N GLU A 214 -16.29 -2.64 3.37
CA GLU A 214 -16.06 -1.38 4.07
C GLU A 214 -15.41 -1.58 5.44
N ASP A 215 -15.50 -2.79 5.99
CA ASP A 215 -14.78 -3.25 7.17
C ASP A 215 -13.93 -4.48 6.81
N LEU A 216 -12.70 -4.52 7.32
CA LEU A 216 -11.79 -5.63 7.05
C LEU A 216 -12.33 -6.98 7.55
N LEU A 217 -13.13 -7.00 8.64
CA LEU A 217 -13.72 -8.24 9.14
C LEU A 217 -14.81 -8.81 8.22
N ASP A 218 -15.38 -8.01 7.31
CA ASP A 218 -16.32 -8.50 6.29
C ASP A 218 -15.66 -9.48 5.31
N LEU A 219 -14.31 -9.49 5.26
CA LEU A 219 -13.57 -10.45 4.45
C LEU A 219 -13.74 -11.90 4.95
N ILE A 220 -13.89 -12.11 6.26
CA ILE A 220 -14.00 -13.47 6.83
C ILE A 220 -15.21 -14.22 6.26
N PRO A 221 -16.46 -13.72 6.40
CA PRO A 221 -17.60 -14.40 5.80
C PRO A 221 -17.54 -14.51 4.27
N LEU A 222 -16.91 -13.52 3.59
CA LEU A 222 -16.73 -13.60 2.14
C LEU A 222 -15.87 -14.80 1.76
N LEU A 223 -14.74 -15.03 2.44
CA LEU A 223 -13.84 -16.15 2.18
C LEU A 223 -14.48 -17.52 2.53
N GLU A 224 -15.36 -17.57 3.54
CA GLU A 224 -16.00 -18.80 4.00
C GLU A 224 -17.18 -19.24 3.10
N HIS A 225 -17.86 -18.29 2.45
CA HIS A 225 -19.08 -18.55 1.69
C HIS A 225 -18.90 -18.56 0.16
N THR A 226 -17.67 -18.32 -0.32
CA THR A 226 -17.35 -18.29 -1.75
C THR A 226 -16.55 -19.52 -2.19
#